data_568e6bc99870b83e5604e675bc4cd764
#
_entry.id   568e6bc99870b83e5604e675bc4cd764
#
_cell.length_a   1.000
_cell.length_b   1.000
_cell.length_c   1.000
_cell.angle_alpha   90.00
_cell.angle_beta   90.00
_cell.angle_gamma   90.00
#
_symmetry.space_group_name_H-M   'P 1'
#
loop_
_entity.id
_entity.type
_entity.pdbx_description
1 polymer ?
#
loop_
_entity_poly.entity_id
_entity_poly.type
_entity_poly.pdbx_seq_one_letter_code
_entity_poly.pdbx_strand_id
1 'polypeptide(L)'
;LTAAAVPTAAGRRPRRFPVALLIALVMALAALGTPAFATYTRGEAPAVADASLPCDLYAAGGTPCVTAHATTRALFAAYNGPLYQIQRNSDRAYRDIGLLAPGGYADAAAQVSFCAGTSCTITKIYDQTARHNDMPISWGGFWKGPGPNGADVGADAMALPVTAAGHQVFGVKVTQGVGYRVDHASGVPTGSQPEGLYMVTSSNYTNQWCCFDYGSGENSHTDTGNATMNAIYWGNACWFKNCTGSGPWVEADLENGMFHTNTGSNKDPNNQGVHLPFVSAWLKNNGTSNFTLKYGNAATGGLTTTFSGPLPAGYSPMKVDSSVLLGTGGDNSVSGQGEFFEGAITAGYPSDATENAVQTGVTAAGYGTGNGGGTTTGALHAVGAGKCLEVPGSSTTPGTQTQIRDCSGAANQTWTRSDSGELAVTLAGNRLCLDASGQGTSNGTKAITWTCNGQSNQRWTLTPDTTVTSAPSGLCLDVSGAATANGTPVQLWACSGQANQKWTLN
;
A
#
# COMPACT_ATOMS: atom_id res chain seq x y z
N LEU A 1 35.20 7.69 -63.71
CA LEU A 1 36.16 8.87 -63.81
C LEU A 1 36.29 9.42 -62.39
N THR A 2 37.25 9.23 -61.78
CA THR A 2 38.67 9.34 -61.53
C THR A 2 38.97 9.48 -60.05
N ALA A 3 39.84 8.65 -59.61
CA ALA A 3 40.46 8.62 -58.31
C ALA A 3 41.49 9.72 -58.09
N ALA A 4 41.79 10.07 -56.83
CA ALA A 4 43.10 10.52 -56.34
C ALA A 4 43.03 10.49 -54.82
N ALA A 5 43.65 9.60 -54.09
CA ALA A 5 45.09 9.37 -53.82
C ALA A 5 45.58 10.23 -52.61
N VAL A 6 46.00 9.52 -51.60
CA VAL A 6 46.67 9.83 -50.33
C VAL A 6 47.98 10.54 -50.47
N PRO A 7 48.55 11.28 -49.48
CA PRO A 7 49.75 10.75 -48.89
C PRO A 7 49.92 10.74 -47.40
N THR A 8 50.64 9.72 -46.97
CA THR A 8 51.24 9.43 -45.67
C THR A 8 52.55 10.25 -45.43
N ALA A 9 52.87 10.54 -44.17
CA ALA A 9 54.22 10.56 -43.58
C ALA A 9 54.11 10.77 -42.04
N ALA A 10 54.57 9.80 -41.31
CA ALA A 10 55.82 9.59 -40.59
C ALA A 10 56.05 10.56 -39.42
N GLY A 11 56.04 10.21 -38.20
CA GLY A 11 56.90 9.28 -37.51
C GLY A 11 57.94 10.02 -36.67
N ARG A 12 57.87 10.01 -35.33
CA ARG A 12 59.01 10.04 -34.41
C ARG A 12 58.65 9.66 -33.00
N ARG A 13 59.23 8.55 -32.54
CA ARG A 13 59.50 8.18 -31.14
C ARG A 13 60.89 8.64 -30.73
N PRO A 14 61.41 8.35 -29.55
CA PRO A 14 61.10 8.70 -28.18
C PRO A 14 62.34 9.26 -27.43
N ARG A 15 62.22 9.75 -26.22
CA ARG A 15 63.38 9.80 -25.31
C ARG A 15 62.95 9.52 -23.84
N ARG A 16 63.49 8.43 -23.34
CA ARG A 16 63.68 8.12 -21.92
C ARG A 16 64.92 8.81 -21.38
N PHE A 17 64.98 9.15 -20.09
CA PHE A 17 66.13 9.01 -19.19
C PHE A 17 65.76 9.48 -17.75
N PRO A 18 66.57 9.20 -16.69
CA PRO A 18 66.22 8.22 -15.68
C PRO A 18 66.30 8.78 -14.23
N VAL A 19 65.89 7.95 -13.29
CA VAL A 19 66.27 7.70 -11.88
C VAL A 19 67.46 8.49 -11.32
N ALA A 20 67.31 9.07 -10.14
CA ALA A 20 68.30 9.04 -9.06
C ALA A 20 67.67 9.34 -7.69
N LEU A 21 67.86 8.42 -6.86
CA LEU A 21 67.86 8.23 -5.41
C LEU A 21 68.74 9.26 -4.69
N LEU A 22 68.30 9.82 -3.57
CA LEU A 22 69.18 10.25 -2.46
C LEU A 22 68.50 10.21 -1.09
N ILE A 23 69.05 9.33 -0.26
CA ILE A 23 68.84 9.19 1.18
C ILE A 23 69.84 10.12 1.88
N ALA A 24 69.42 10.85 2.91
CA ALA A 24 70.30 11.19 4.05
C ALA A 24 69.50 11.73 5.25
N LEU A 25 69.62 11.04 6.24
CA LEU A 25 69.49 11.10 7.68
C LEU A 25 70.04 12.42 8.32
N VAL A 26 69.27 13.03 9.24
CA VAL A 26 69.78 13.65 10.46
C VAL A 26 68.78 13.58 11.60
N MET A 27 69.17 12.95 12.69
CA MET A 27 68.56 13.05 14.03
C MET A 27 69.05 14.31 14.74
N ALA A 28 68.20 14.99 15.50
CA ALA A 28 68.55 15.58 16.79
C ALA A 28 67.33 16.10 17.55
N LEU A 29 67.28 15.75 18.83
CA LEU A 29 66.29 16.03 19.90
C LEU A 29 65.89 17.49 20.05
N ALA A 30 64.60 17.70 20.41
CA ALA A 30 64.23 18.61 21.48
C ALA A 30 62.81 18.24 21.97
N ALA A 31 62.73 17.86 23.24
CA ALA A 31 61.47 17.68 23.96
C ALA A 31 60.88 19.04 24.33
N LEU A 32 59.66 19.31 23.98
CA LEU A 32 58.79 20.30 24.62
C LEU A 32 57.32 19.93 24.33
N GLY A 33 56.50 19.95 25.35
CA GLY A 33 55.15 19.56 25.57
C GLY A 33 54.20 19.59 24.37
N THR A 34 53.55 18.45 24.09
CA THR A 34 52.43 18.35 23.19
C THR A 34 51.12 18.69 23.92
N PRO A 35 50.31 19.66 23.44
CA PRO A 35 48.91 19.71 23.87
C PRO A 35 48.19 18.47 23.28
N ALA A 36 47.49 17.74 24.14
CA ALA A 36 46.64 16.64 23.75
C ALA A 36 45.51 17.16 22.83
N PHE A 37 45.67 16.97 21.55
CA PHE A 37 44.51 17.06 20.62
C PHE A 37 43.68 15.82 20.90
N ALA A 38 42.51 16.02 21.54
CA ALA A 38 41.46 15.03 21.58
C ALA A 38 41.09 14.75 20.13
N THR A 39 41.47 13.58 19.61
CA THR A 39 40.91 13.05 18.37
C THR A 39 39.45 12.77 18.66
N TYR A 40 38.60 13.68 18.22
CA TYR A 40 37.17 13.44 18.07
C TYR A 40 37.05 12.33 17.01
N THR A 41 36.99 11.09 17.44
CA THR A 41 36.50 10.02 16.57
C THR A 41 35.06 10.39 16.25
N ARG A 42 34.86 10.85 15.01
CA ARG A 42 33.54 10.95 14.41
C ARG A 42 32.97 9.56 14.57
N GLY A 43 32.04 9.36 15.51
CA GLY A 43 31.27 8.14 15.59
C GLY A 43 30.63 7.96 14.21
N GLU A 44 31.00 6.91 13.51
CA GLU A 44 30.22 6.44 12.39
C GLU A 44 28.80 6.33 12.93
N ALA A 45 27.89 7.13 12.34
CA ALA A 45 26.48 6.89 12.51
C ALA A 45 26.26 5.39 12.24
N PRO A 46 25.50 4.68 13.09
CA PRO A 46 25.21 3.28 12.82
C PRO A 46 24.72 3.21 11.39
N ALA A 47 25.37 2.37 10.58
CA ALA A 47 24.89 2.05 9.24
C ALA A 47 23.43 1.63 9.44
N VAL A 48 22.52 2.45 8.95
CA VAL A 48 21.12 2.07 8.80
C VAL A 48 21.22 0.80 7.98
N ALA A 49 20.88 -0.35 8.57
CA ALA A 49 20.80 -1.58 7.82
C ALA A 49 19.99 -1.26 6.57
N ASP A 50 20.59 -1.47 5.39
CA ASP A 50 19.93 -1.23 4.12
C ASP A 50 18.56 -1.93 4.20
N ALA A 51 17.51 -1.15 4.42
CA ALA A 51 16.15 -1.65 4.39
C ALA A 51 15.90 -1.99 2.92
N SER A 52 16.11 -3.25 2.56
CA SER A 52 15.92 -3.74 1.21
C SER A 52 14.43 -3.70 0.92
N LEU A 53 14.00 -2.73 0.11
CA LEU A 53 12.61 -2.58 -0.31
C LEU A 53 12.27 -3.57 -1.43
N PRO A 54 11.00 -3.80 -1.75
CA PRO A 54 10.57 -4.85 -2.67
C PRO A 54 11.37 -4.94 -3.98
N CYS A 55 11.59 -3.83 -4.66
CA CYS A 55 12.31 -3.84 -5.94
C CYS A 55 13.82 -3.98 -5.82
N ASP A 56 14.42 -3.57 -4.68
CA ASP A 56 15.82 -3.87 -4.39
C ASP A 56 16.00 -5.39 -4.19
N LEU A 57 15.06 -6.03 -3.48
CA LEU A 57 15.05 -7.48 -3.25
C LEU A 57 14.85 -8.28 -4.55
N TYR A 58 13.94 -7.84 -5.42
CA TYR A 58 13.78 -8.43 -6.74
C TYR A 58 15.06 -8.30 -7.59
N ALA A 59 15.70 -7.13 -7.58
CA ALA A 59 16.95 -6.92 -8.28
C ALA A 59 18.08 -7.82 -7.73
N ALA A 60 18.22 -7.94 -6.42
CA ALA A 60 19.15 -8.85 -5.77
C ALA A 60 18.86 -10.33 -6.10
N GLY A 61 17.61 -10.69 -6.30
CA GLY A 61 17.15 -12.01 -6.72
C GLY A 61 17.29 -12.29 -8.23
N GLY A 62 17.83 -11.35 -9.02
CA GLY A 62 18.06 -11.51 -10.46
C GLY A 62 16.80 -11.32 -11.33
N THR A 63 15.71 -10.85 -10.78
CA THR A 63 14.45 -10.54 -11.48
C THR A 63 14.02 -9.10 -11.21
N PRO A 64 14.71 -8.09 -11.78
CA PRO A 64 14.47 -6.69 -11.42
C PRO A 64 13.07 -6.22 -11.79
N CYS A 65 12.54 -5.27 -11.00
CA CYS A 65 11.29 -4.58 -11.35
C CYS A 65 11.44 -3.82 -12.66
N VAL A 66 10.46 -3.97 -13.53
CA VAL A 66 10.33 -3.20 -14.78
C VAL A 66 9.22 -2.15 -14.68
N THR A 67 8.33 -2.33 -13.72
CA THR A 67 7.42 -1.29 -13.20
C THR A 67 7.33 -1.39 -11.69
N ALA A 68 7.08 -0.27 -11.02
CA ALA A 68 6.94 -0.20 -9.57
C ALA A 68 5.98 0.94 -9.21
N HIS A 69 4.75 0.62 -8.86
CA HIS A 69 3.68 1.57 -8.60
C HIS A 69 3.24 1.50 -7.13
N ALA A 70 3.19 2.63 -6.46
CA ALA A 70 2.65 2.70 -5.10
C ALA A 70 2.16 4.12 -4.80
N THR A 71 1.11 4.22 -3.99
CA THR A 71 0.65 5.51 -3.47
C THR A 71 0.99 5.68 -2.00
N THR A 72 1.56 4.67 -1.37
CA THR A 72 1.81 4.61 0.07
C THR A 72 3.27 4.80 0.46
N ARG A 73 4.21 4.31 -0.35
CA ARG A 73 5.64 4.33 -0.03
C ARG A 73 6.55 4.14 -1.26
N ALA A 74 7.84 4.30 -1.06
CA ALA A 74 8.85 3.86 -2.01
C ALA A 74 8.95 2.33 -2.07
N LEU A 75 9.28 1.81 -3.26
CA LEU A 75 9.60 0.40 -3.52
C LEU A 75 11.08 0.16 -3.77
N PHE A 76 11.89 1.23 -3.82
CA PHE A 76 13.35 1.24 -3.84
C PHE A 76 13.87 2.13 -2.73
N ALA A 77 14.91 1.70 -2.03
CA ALA A 77 15.52 2.48 -0.93
C ALA A 77 16.07 3.84 -1.39
N ALA A 78 16.58 3.90 -2.62
CA ALA A 78 17.13 5.12 -3.20
C ALA A 78 16.08 6.04 -3.86
N TYR A 79 14.81 5.61 -3.96
CA TYR A 79 13.79 6.40 -4.65
C TYR A 79 13.41 7.65 -3.86
N ASN A 80 13.37 8.78 -4.54
CA ASN A 80 12.99 10.08 -3.97
C ASN A 80 12.12 10.92 -4.92
N GLY A 81 11.43 10.25 -5.84
CA GLY A 81 10.52 10.88 -6.81
C GLY A 81 9.08 10.97 -6.29
N PRO A 82 8.18 11.50 -7.13
CA PRO A 82 6.76 11.51 -6.84
C PRO A 82 6.17 10.10 -6.94
N LEU A 83 5.18 9.80 -6.09
CA LEU A 83 4.44 8.53 -6.11
C LEU A 83 3.22 8.60 -7.02
N TYR A 84 2.48 9.71 -6.95
CA TYR A 84 1.27 9.93 -7.76
C TYR A 84 0.96 11.41 -7.89
N GLN A 85 0.14 11.74 -8.88
CA GLN A 85 -0.34 13.09 -9.14
C GLN A 85 -1.83 13.19 -8.80
N ILE A 86 -2.21 14.30 -8.18
CA ILE A 86 -3.60 14.63 -7.90
C ILE A 86 -4.00 15.93 -8.59
N GLN A 87 -5.27 16.02 -8.98
CA GLN A 87 -5.88 17.23 -9.48
C GLN A 87 -6.96 17.70 -8.52
N ARG A 88 -6.87 18.94 -8.10
CA ARG A 88 -7.88 19.60 -7.27
C ARG A 88 -9.08 20.03 -8.11
N ASN A 89 -10.30 19.62 -7.71
CA ASN A 89 -11.47 19.80 -8.55
C ASN A 89 -11.99 21.24 -8.61
N SER A 90 -11.73 22.07 -7.60
CA SER A 90 -12.22 23.46 -7.54
C SER A 90 -11.59 24.39 -8.57
N ASP A 91 -10.31 24.20 -8.91
CA ASP A 91 -9.54 25.07 -9.81
C ASP A 91 -8.70 24.32 -10.85
N ARG A 92 -8.81 23.00 -10.86
CA ARG A 92 -8.09 22.10 -11.77
C ARG A 92 -6.58 22.13 -11.62
N ALA A 93 -6.05 22.68 -10.52
CA ALA A 93 -4.64 22.67 -10.22
C ALA A 93 -4.13 21.23 -9.97
N TYR A 94 -2.88 20.97 -10.35
CA TYR A 94 -2.22 19.68 -10.13
C TYR A 94 -1.19 19.77 -9.01
N ARG A 95 -1.00 18.66 -8.33
CA ARG A 95 0.07 18.48 -7.35
C ARG A 95 0.59 17.04 -7.40
N ASP A 96 1.92 16.90 -7.43
CA ASP A 96 2.58 15.63 -7.24
C ASP A 96 2.75 15.36 -5.74
N ILE A 97 2.44 14.16 -5.33
CA ILE A 97 2.64 13.68 -3.97
C ILE A 97 3.91 12.83 -3.96
N GLY A 98 4.91 13.31 -3.25
CA GLY A 98 6.20 12.66 -3.09
C GLY A 98 6.32 11.93 -1.76
N LEU A 99 7.56 11.76 -1.33
CA LEU A 99 7.93 11.04 -0.12
C LEU A 99 8.31 12.00 1.01
N LEU A 100 8.13 11.57 2.26
CA LEU A 100 8.64 12.27 3.45
C LEU A 100 10.17 12.26 3.51
N ALA A 101 10.80 11.20 2.99
CA ALA A 101 12.24 11.02 2.86
C ALA A 101 12.53 9.99 1.77
N PRO A 102 13.74 9.95 1.18
CA PRO A 102 14.13 8.91 0.24
C PRO A 102 13.87 7.50 0.81
N GLY A 103 13.27 6.61 0.01
CA GLY A 103 12.91 5.25 0.44
C GLY A 103 11.76 5.17 1.46
N GLY A 104 11.13 6.29 1.79
CA GLY A 104 10.13 6.41 2.85
C GLY A 104 8.69 6.33 2.37
N TYR A 105 7.80 6.89 3.18
CA TYR A 105 6.35 6.90 2.98
C TYR A 105 5.88 8.18 2.29
N ALA A 106 4.67 8.14 1.72
CA ALA A 106 4.06 9.28 1.05
C ALA A 106 3.84 10.47 1.99
N ASP A 107 4.03 11.69 1.48
CA ASP A 107 3.67 12.94 2.17
C ASP A 107 2.15 13.18 2.10
N ALA A 108 1.41 12.45 2.92
CA ALA A 108 -0.04 12.60 3.00
C ALA A 108 -0.48 13.99 3.50
N ALA A 109 0.35 14.67 4.30
CA ALA A 109 0.02 16.00 4.80
C ALA A 109 -0.05 17.02 3.66
N ALA A 110 0.84 16.90 2.66
CA ALA A 110 0.81 17.71 1.45
C ALA A 110 -0.50 17.50 0.66
N GLN A 111 -1.01 16.26 0.56
CA GLN A 111 -2.28 15.95 -0.09
C GLN A 111 -3.46 16.54 0.70
N VAL A 112 -3.54 16.27 2.00
CA VAL A 112 -4.62 16.78 2.87
C VAL A 112 -4.72 18.29 2.80
N SER A 113 -3.58 18.99 2.87
CA SER A 113 -3.52 20.44 2.76
C SER A 113 -3.97 20.94 1.39
N PHE A 114 -3.54 20.25 0.32
CA PHE A 114 -3.89 20.67 -1.06
C PHE A 114 -5.37 20.46 -1.37
N CYS A 115 -5.99 19.41 -0.84
CA CYS A 115 -7.38 19.06 -1.07
C CYS A 115 -8.35 19.68 -0.04
N ALA A 116 -7.86 20.52 0.87
CA ALA A 116 -8.69 21.13 1.91
C ALA A 116 -9.85 21.95 1.32
N GLY A 117 -11.08 21.65 1.76
CA GLY A 117 -12.30 22.36 1.32
C GLY A 117 -12.80 21.98 -0.07
N THR A 118 -12.23 20.96 -0.72
CA THR A 118 -12.64 20.47 -2.04
C THR A 118 -12.32 18.98 -2.19
N SER A 119 -12.74 18.37 -3.28
CA SER A 119 -12.29 17.02 -3.66
C SER A 119 -11.06 17.07 -4.56
N CYS A 120 -10.31 15.98 -4.59
CA CYS A 120 -9.18 15.75 -5.47
C CYS A 120 -9.30 14.40 -6.16
N THR A 121 -8.79 14.32 -7.38
CA THR A 121 -8.76 13.10 -8.19
C THR A 121 -7.31 12.68 -8.42
N ILE A 122 -6.97 11.40 -8.23
CA ILE A 122 -5.69 10.84 -8.65
C ILE A 122 -5.70 10.79 -10.17
N THR A 123 -4.78 11.50 -10.83
CA THR A 123 -4.72 11.59 -12.29
C THR A 123 -3.64 10.74 -12.91
N LYS A 124 -2.65 10.33 -12.11
CA LYS A 124 -1.52 9.51 -12.55
C LYS A 124 -0.90 8.82 -11.35
N ILE A 125 -0.43 7.57 -11.54
CA ILE A 125 0.43 6.85 -10.61
C ILE A 125 1.80 6.72 -11.28
N TYR A 126 2.85 7.22 -10.62
CA TYR A 126 4.20 7.23 -11.17
C TYR A 126 4.87 5.86 -11.03
N ASP A 127 5.59 5.46 -12.07
CA ASP A 127 6.51 4.33 -12.02
C ASP A 127 7.82 4.75 -11.34
N GLN A 128 8.18 4.08 -10.27
CA GLN A 128 9.39 4.36 -9.51
C GLN A 128 10.68 3.82 -10.17
N THR A 129 10.56 3.07 -11.28
CA THR A 129 11.73 2.64 -12.06
C THR A 129 12.25 3.75 -12.97
N ALA A 130 13.46 3.63 -13.44
CA ALA A 130 14.03 4.55 -14.45
C ALA A 130 13.36 4.44 -15.83
N ARG A 131 12.35 3.58 -15.98
CA ARG A 131 11.63 3.38 -17.26
C ARG A 131 10.47 4.35 -17.43
N HIS A 132 9.96 4.91 -16.32
CA HIS A 132 8.85 5.86 -16.32
C HIS A 132 7.57 5.34 -16.99
N ASN A 133 7.22 4.09 -16.72
CA ASN A 133 5.96 3.50 -17.14
C ASN A 133 4.80 4.03 -16.27
N ASP A 134 4.64 5.35 -16.24
CA ASP A 134 3.63 6.03 -15.45
C ASP A 134 2.22 5.66 -15.93
N MET A 135 1.30 5.37 -15.03
CA MET A 135 -0.07 5.04 -15.38
C MET A 135 -0.99 6.27 -15.26
N PRO A 136 -1.37 6.94 -16.35
CA PRO A 136 -2.48 7.90 -16.37
C PRO A 136 -3.82 7.19 -16.23
N ILE A 137 -4.91 7.96 -16.09
CA ILE A 137 -6.27 7.44 -16.22
C ILE A 137 -6.40 6.77 -17.60
N SER A 138 -6.95 5.54 -17.62
CA SER A 138 -7.13 4.77 -18.86
C SER A 138 -8.10 5.47 -19.82
N TRP A 139 -7.75 5.47 -21.10
CA TRP A 139 -8.71 5.82 -22.13
C TRP A 139 -9.55 4.59 -22.50
N GLY A 140 -10.79 4.81 -22.97
CA GLY A 140 -11.72 3.71 -23.23
C GLY A 140 -11.24 2.74 -24.32
N GLY A 141 -11.55 1.46 -24.13
CA GLY A 141 -11.26 0.37 -25.05
C GLY A 141 -12.51 -0.19 -25.73
N PHE A 142 -12.62 -1.50 -25.79
CA PHE A 142 -13.86 -2.19 -26.18
C PHE A 142 -14.99 -1.78 -25.22
N TRP A 143 -14.73 -1.88 -23.93
CA TRP A 143 -15.60 -1.29 -22.92
C TRP A 143 -15.27 0.20 -22.70
N LYS A 144 -16.28 0.97 -22.35
CA LYS A 144 -16.18 2.41 -22.14
C LYS A 144 -16.36 2.74 -20.68
N GLY A 145 -15.46 3.56 -20.16
CA GLY A 145 -15.60 4.18 -18.86
C GLY A 145 -16.58 5.34 -18.85
N PRO A 146 -16.89 5.90 -17.68
CA PRO A 146 -17.84 6.99 -17.51
C PRO A 146 -17.25 8.38 -17.81
N GLY A 147 -15.96 8.48 -18.10
CA GLY A 147 -15.27 9.73 -18.38
C GLY A 147 -15.50 10.26 -19.80
N PRO A 148 -14.92 11.42 -20.13
CA PRO A 148 -15.02 12.03 -21.46
C PRO A 148 -14.52 11.08 -22.56
N ASN A 149 -15.26 11.01 -23.66
CA ASN A 149 -14.97 10.14 -24.81
C ASN A 149 -14.90 8.63 -24.48
N GLY A 150 -15.52 8.22 -23.38
CA GLY A 150 -15.51 6.82 -22.93
C GLY A 150 -14.23 6.42 -22.21
N ALA A 151 -13.39 7.35 -21.81
CA ALA A 151 -12.28 7.09 -20.90
C ALA A 151 -12.79 6.68 -19.52
N ASP A 152 -11.94 6.06 -18.74
CA ASP A 152 -12.20 5.83 -17.32
C ASP A 152 -12.13 7.14 -16.54
N VAL A 153 -12.35 7.09 -15.24
CA VAL A 153 -12.16 8.23 -14.34
C VAL A 153 -11.06 7.90 -13.33
N GLY A 154 -10.48 8.93 -12.75
CA GLY A 154 -9.50 8.75 -11.66
C GLY A 154 -10.19 8.55 -10.31
N ALA A 155 -9.53 7.85 -9.42
CA ALA A 155 -9.99 7.62 -8.06
C ALA A 155 -10.05 8.94 -7.25
N ASP A 156 -10.98 9.03 -6.31
CA ASP A 156 -10.97 10.08 -5.29
C ASP A 156 -9.73 9.91 -4.40
N ALA A 157 -8.87 10.92 -4.40
CA ALA A 157 -7.61 10.89 -3.69
C ALA A 157 -7.75 10.78 -2.17
N MET A 158 -8.90 11.19 -1.61
CA MET A 158 -9.15 11.19 -0.17
C MET A 158 -9.97 9.98 0.31
N ALA A 159 -10.41 9.09 -0.60
CA ALA A 159 -11.37 8.02 -0.29
C ALA A 159 -10.78 6.83 0.49
N LEU A 160 -9.46 6.65 0.50
CA LEU A 160 -8.81 5.49 1.11
C LEU A 160 -7.61 5.89 2.00
N PRO A 161 -7.86 6.58 3.13
CA PRO A 161 -6.82 6.82 4.12
C PRO A 161 -6.47 5.52 4.85
N VAL A 162 -5.19 5.20 4.95
CA VAL A 162 -4.68 4.05 5.69
C VAL A 162 -3.43 4.44 6.47
N THR A 163 -3.02 3.59 7.40
CA THR A 163 -1.76 3.77 8.13
C THR A 163 -0.75 2.74 7.66
N ALA A 164 0.50 3.17 7.46
CA ALA A 164 1.64 2.31 7.18
C ALA A 164 2.81 2.76 8.06
N ALA A 165 3.31 1.88 8.94
CA ALA A 165 4.35 2.15 9.94
C ALA A 165 4.13 3.46 10.72
N GLY A 166 2.90 3.75 11.10
CA GLY A 166 2.55 4.98 11.83
C GLY A 166 2.36 6.22 10.97
N HIS A 167 2.66 6.17 9.69
CA HIS A 167 2.38 7.26 8.76
C HIS A 167 0.98 7.14 8.19
N GLN A 168 0.22 8.24 8.21
CA GLN A 168 -0.97 8.31 7.37
C GLN A 168 -0.52 8.34 5.91
N VAL A 169 -1.15 7.52 5.08
CA VAL A 169 -0.96 7.48 3.63
C VAL A 169 -2.32 7.23 2.96
N PHE A 170 -2.39 7.31 1.65
CA PHE A 170 -3.63 7.04 0.91
C PHE A 170 -3.39 5.96 -0.13
N GLY A 171 -4.29 4.97 -0.17
CA GLY A 171 -4.39 4.01 -1.26
C GLY A 171 -5.27 4.52 -2.39
N VAL A 172 -5.36 3.74 -3.45
CA VAL A 172 -6.27 3.96 -4.59
C VAL A 172 -7.53 3.13 -4.36
N LYS A 173 -8.68 3.80 -4.15
CA LYS A 173 -9.98 3.14 -4.10
C LYS A 173 -10.55 3.04 -5.50
N VAL A 174 -10.44 1.88 -6.11
CA VAL A 174 -10.98 1.59 -7.43
C VAL A 174 -12.47 1.29 -7.28
N THR A 175 -13.31 2.24 -7.69
CA THR A 175 -14.75 2.05 -7.86
C THR A 175 -15.05 1.71 -9.31
N GLN A 176 -16.26 1.25 -9.62
CA GLN A 176 -16.66 1.01 -11.01
C GLN A 176 -16.41 2.25 -11.87
N GLY A 177 -15.74 2.08 -12.99
CA GLY A 177 -15.35 3.15 -13.89
C GLY A 177 -13.99 3.78 -13.61
N VAL A 178 -13.29 3.41 -12.53
CA VAL A 178 -11.94 3.86 -12.22
C VAL A 178 -10.92 2.89 -12.79
N GLY A 179 -10.00 3.38 -13.63
CA GLY A 179 -8.93 2.58 -14.21
C GLY A 179 -7.71 3.43 -14.59
N TYR A 180 -6.55 2.84 -14.48
CA TYR A 180 -5.25 3.45 -14.83
C TYR A 180 -4.48 2.50 -15.74
N ARG A 181 -3.78 3.07 -16.74
CA ARG A 181 -3.08 2.25 -17.70
C ARG A 181 -1.99 3.02 -18.44
N VAL A 182 -0.93 2.34 -18.81
CA VAL A 182 0.06 2.79 -19.78
C VAL A 182 0.25 1.72 -20.84
N ASP A 183 0.18 2.11 -22.10
CA ASP A 183 0.42 1.23 -23.24
C ASP A 183 1.87 1.31 -23.70
N HIS A 184 2.35 0.26 -24.36
CA HIS A 184 3.73 0.18 -24.87
C HIS A 184 4.78 0.43 -23.79
N ALA A 185 4.56 -0.09 -22.57
CA ALA A 185 5.44 0.09 -21.45
C ALA A 185 6.83 -0.49 -21.71
N SER A 186 7.86 0.28 -21.37
CA SER A 186 9.25 -0.07 -21.63
C SER A 186 9.75 -1.20 -20.76
N GLY A 187 10.25 -2.28 -21.37
CA GLY A 187 10.90 -3.39 -20.67
C GLY A 187 9.97 -4.34 -19.94
N VAL A 188 8.67 -4.17 -20.06
CA VAL A 188 7.69 -5.16 -19.61
C VAL A 188 7.80 -6.40 -20.51
N PRO A 189 7.82 -7.62 -19.94
CA PRO A 189 7.87 -8.86 -20.69
C PRO A 189 6.75 -8.95 -21.72
N THR A 190 7.07 -9.46 -22.91
CA THR A 190 6.12 -9.63 -24.01
C THR A 190 6.16 -11.04 -24.58
N GLY A 191 5.09 -11.45 -25.24
CA GLY A 191 4.97 -12.79 -25.79
C GLY A 191 5.04 -13.84 -24.72
N SER A 192 6.00 -14.75 -24.84
CA SER A 192 6.23 -15.83 -23.88
C SER A 192 7.42 -15.57 -22.93
N GLN A 193 7.82 -14.35 -22.77
CA GLN A 193 8.86 -14.00 -21.79
C GLN A 193 8.33 -14.23 -20.36
N PRO A 194 9.18 -14.71 -19.44
CA PRO A 194 8.78 -14.93 -18.06
C PRO A 194 8.55 -13.61 -17.33
N GLU A 195 7.51 -13.60 -16.47
CA GLU A 195 7.08 -12.42 -15.73
C GLU A 195 6.67 -12.82 -14.30
N GLY A 196 6.99 -11.97 -13.33
CA GLY A 196 6.49 -12.05 -11.98
C GLY A 196 5.83 -10.73 -11.58
N LEU A 197 4.78 -10.79 -10.77
CA LEU A 197 4.07 -9.61 -10.29
C LEU A 197 3.50 -9.84 -8.90
N TYR A 198 3.35 -8.74 -8.16
CA TYR A 198 2.59 -8.71 -6.94
C TYR A 198 1.84 -7.39 -6.82
N MET A 199 0.77 -7.39 -6.06
CA MET A 199 0.13 -6.18 -5.55
C MET A 199 -0.26 -6.34 -4.08
N VAL A 200 -0.31 -5.22 -3.35
CA VAL A 200 -0.95 -5.15 -2.04
C VAL A 200 -2.34 -4.53 -2.21
N THR A 201 -3.32 -5.26 -1.74
CA THR A 201 -4.76 -4.96 -1.83
C THR A 201 -5.46 -5.21 -0.50
N SER A 202 -6.78 -5.19 -0.46
CA SER A 202 -7.59 -5.55 0.71
C SER A 202 -8.78 -6.43 0.33
N SER A 203 -9.35 -7.10 1.34
CA SER A 203 -10.62 -7.82 1.18
C SER A 203 -11.83 -6.96 1.58
N ASN A 204 -11.62 -5.71 1.98
CA ASN A 204 -12.68 -4.86 2.54
C ASN A 204 -13.62 -4.28 1.47
N TYR A 205 -13.13 -4.14 0.25
CA TYR A 205 -13.86 -3.50 -0.84
C TYR A 205 -13.63 -4.26 -2.14
N THR A 206 -14.52 -5.19 -2.46
CA THR A 206 -14.46 -6.04 -3.65
C THR A 206 -15.86 -6.30 -4.20
N ASN A 207 -15.97 -6.66 -5.46
CA ASN A 207 -17.22 -7.11 -6.07
C ASN A 207 -16.99 -8.35 -6.97
N GLN A 208 -18.05 -8.78 -7.66
CA GLN A 208 -18.02 -9.96 -8.53
C GLN A 208 -17.86 -9.60 -10.02
N TRP A 209 -17.48 -8.38 -10.35
CA TRP A 209 -17.39 -7.90 -11.72
C TRP A 209 -15.94 -7.78 -12.17
N CYS A 210 -15.71 -7.86 -13.47
CA CYS A 210 -14.43 -7.65 -14.12
C CYS A 210 -14.20 -6.17 -14.39
N CYS A 211 -13.00 -5.62 -14.25
CA CYS A 211 -11.86 -6.27 -13.63
C CYS A 211 -11.21 -5.33 -12.62
N PHE A 212 -10.84 -5.86 -11.47
CA PHE A 212 -9.87 -5.21 -10.61
C PHE A 212 -8.56 -5.97 -10.75
N ASP A 213 -7.84 -5.66 -11.81
CA ASP A 213 -6.59 -6.28 -12.20
C ASP A 213 -5.40 -5.39 -11.91
N TYR A 214 -4.23 -6.02 -11.72
CA TYR A 214 -2.93 -5.39 -11.78
C TYR A 214 -1.96 -6.32 -12.53
N GLY A 215 -1.44 -5.87 -13.64
CA GLY A 215 -0.53 -6.67 -14.46
C GLY A 215 -0.32 -6.10 -15.84
N SER A 216 0.06 -6.99 -16.78
CA SER A 216 0.26 -6.67 -18.19
C SER A 216 -0.89 -7.20 -19.05
N GLY A 217 -1.19 -6.49 -20.13
CA GLY A 217 -2.28 -6.83 -21.07
C GLY A 217 -2.06 -6.22 -22.46
N GLU A 218 -3.10 -6.20 -23.26
CA GLU A 218 -3.09 -5.72 -24.64
C GLU A 218 -2.85 -4.21 -24.71
N ASN A 219 -2.04 -3.77 -25.67
CA ASN A 219 -1.90 -2.35 -26.00
C ASN A 219 -3.08 -1.78 -26.79
N SER A 220 -3.93 -2.64 -27.34
CA SER A 220 -5.04 -2.24 -28.21
C SER A 220 -6.32 -1.85 -27.47
N HIS A 221 -6.43 -2.15 -26.18
CA HIS A 221 -7.65 -2.05 -25.36
C HIS A 221 -8.82 -2.87 -25.90
N THR A 222 -8.50 -3.96 -26.57
CA THR A 222 -9.51 -4.91 -27.10
C THR A 222 -9.01 -6.33 -26.87
N ASP A 223 -9.92 -7.26 -26.64
CA ASP A 223 -9.59 -8.69 -26.59
C ASP A 223 -8.89 -9.12 -27.89
N THR A 224 -7.66 -9.58 -27.77
CA THR A 224 -6.84 -10.10 -28.88
C THR A 224 -6.66 -11.61 -28.83
N GLY A 225 -7.33 -12.27 -27.87
CA GLY A 225 -7.42 -13.72 -27.74
C GLY A 225 -6.70 -14.25 -26.51
N ASN A 226 -6.86 -15.55 -26.28
CA ASN A 226 -6.29 -16.23 -25.11
C ASN A 226 -4.79 -16.00 -24.97
N ALA A 227 -4.34 -15.88 -23.71
CA ALA A 227 -2.94 -15.73 -23.32
C ALA A 227 -2.31 -14.36 -23.64
N THR A 228 -3.10 -13.34 -23.91
CA THR A 228 -2.62 -11.98 -24.24
C THR A 228 -2.53 -11.06 -23.02
N MET A 229 -3.04 -11.50 -21.87
CA MET A 229 -2.87 -10.89 -20.56
C MET A 229 -2.02 -11.75 -19.61
N ASN A 230 -1.40 -11.11 -18.63
CA ASN A 230 -0.83 -11.75 -17.46
C ASN A 230 -1.02 -10.80 -16.27
N ALA A 231 -2.19 -10.87 -15.65
CA ALA A 231 -2.56 -9.98 -14.57
C ALA A 231 -3.10 -10.74 -13.35
N ILE A 232 -2.90 -10.18 -12.17
CA ILE A 232 -3.58 -10.63 -10.96
C ILE A 232 -4.98 -10.03 -11.01
N TYR A 233 -6.00 -10.87 -11.08
CA TYR A 233 -7.35 -10.51 -10.72
C TYR A 233 -7.55 -10.71 -9.21
N TRP A 234 -8.17 -9.73 -8.57
CA TRP A 234 -8.55 -9.79 -7.17
C TRP A 234 -10.00 -9.38 -7.00
N GLY A 235 -10.86 -10.32 -6.62
CA GLY A 235 -12.29 -10.04 -6.48
C GLY A 235 -13.13 -11.28 -6.21
N ASN A 236 -14.45 -11.13 -6.37
CA ASN A 236 -15.43 -12.17 -6.09
C ASN A 236 -16.03 -12.78 -7.38
N ALA A 237 -15.45 -12.52 -8.55
CA ALA A 237 -15.87 -13.18 -9.77
C ALA A 237 -15.41 -14.64 -9.76
N CYS A 238 -16.33 -15.54 -9.94
CA CYS A 238 -16.04 -16.94 -10.15
C CYS A 238 -16.33 -17.28 -11.60
N TRP A 239 -15.38 -16.98 -12.49
CA TRP A 239 -15.57 -17.03 -13.94
C TRP A 239 -16.09 -18.38 -14.42
N PHE A 240 -15.46 -19.46 -13.99
CA PHE A 240 -15.82 -20.82 -14.40
C PHE A 240 -16.79 -21.52 -13.44
N LYS A 241 -17.30 -20.84 -12.41
CA LYS A 241 -18.21 -21.41 -11.40
C LYS A 241 -17.62 -22.61 -10.62
N ASN A 242 -16.31 -22.73 -10.56
CA ASN A 242 -15.57 -23.79 -9.89
C ASN A 242 -14.81 -23.35 -8.64
N CYS A 243 -15.09 -22.17 -8.13
CA CYS A 243 -14.41 -21.60 -6.97
C CYS A 243 -14.72 -22.37 -5.69
N THR A 244 -13.81 -22.32 -4.75
CA THR A 244 -13.94 -22.94 -3.43
C THR A 244 -14.09 -21.83 -2.38
N GLY A 245 -14.97 -22.02 -1.39
CA GLY A 245 -15.22 -21.03 -0.34
C GLY A 245 -15.95 -19.78 -0.84
N SER A 246 -15.69 -18.66 -0.20
CA SER A 246 -16.24 -17.33 -0.58
C SER A 246 -15.10 -16.36 -0.84
N GLY A 247 -15.12 -15.71 -2.01
CA GLY A 247 -14.10 -14.73 -2.39
C GLY A 247 -13.99 -13.54 -1.41
N PRO A 248 -13.02 -12.64 -1.61
CA PRO A 248 -12.22 -12.55 -2.84
C PRO A 248 -11.15 -13.62 -2.94
N TRP A 249 -10.75 -13.89 -4.19
CA TRP A 249 -9.69 -14.84 -4.53
C TRP A 249 -8.55 -14.14 -5.28
N VAL A 250 -7.35 -14.73 -5.20
CA VAL A 250 -6.28 -14.42 -6.15
C VAL A 250 -6.44 -15.34 -7.36
N GLU A 251 -6.54 -14.76 -8.55
CA GLU A 251 -6.69 -15.48 -9.81
C GLU A 251 -5.71 -14.92 -10.85
N ALA A 252 -5.34 -15.75 -11.82
CA ALA A 252 -4.62 -15.29 -13.01
C ALA A 252 -5.62 -14.92 -14.09
N ASP A 253 -5.72 -13.62 -14.40
CA ASP A 253 -6.37 -13.19 -15.63
C ASP A 253 -5.39 -13.29 -16.80
N LEU A 254 -5.68 -14.22 -17.70
CA LEU A 254 -4.83 -14.54 -18.84
C LEU A 254 -5.49 -14.18 -20.17
N GLU A 255 -6.49 -13.32 -20.16
CA GLU A 255 -7.46 -12.98 -21.17
C GLU A 255 -8.41 -14.16 -21.49
N ASN A 256 -9.69 -13.90 -21.59
CA ASN A 256 -10.74 -14.91 -21.79
C ASN A 256 -10.81 -15.99 -20.70
N GLY A 257 -10.29 -15.70 -19.50
CA GLY A 257 -10.37 -16.61 -18.37
C GLY A 257 -9.57 -16.17 -17.16
N MET A 258 -10.23 -16.18 -16.01
CA MET A 258 -9.64 -16.00 -14.68
C MET A 258 -9.43 -17.38 -14.06
N PHE A 259 -8.19 -17.75 -13.84
CA PHE A 259 -7.79 -19.10 -13.47
C PHE A 259 -7.31 -19.22 -12.03
N HIS A 260 -7.92 -20.15 -11.27
CA HIS A 260 -7.42 -20.62 -9.98
C HIS A 260 -6.40 -21.76 -10.17
N THR A 261 -6.55 -22.55 -11.25
CA THR A 261 -5.73 -23.71 -11.60
C THR A 261 -5.49 -23.73 -13.11
N ASN A 262 -4.87 -24.76 -13.62
CA ASN A 262 -4.64 -24.97 -15.07
C ASN A 262 -5.91 -25.32 -15.87
N THR A 263 -7.08 -25.25 -15.29
CA THR A 263 -8.34 -25.54 -15.96
C THR A 263 -9.50 -24.85 -15.29
N GLY A 264 -10.47 -24.39 -16.11
CA GLY A 264 -11.73 -23.84 -15.61
C GLY A 264 -12.66 -24.87 -14.96
N SER A 265 -12.39 -26.16 -15.02
CA SER A 265 -13.26 -27.21 -14.46
C SER A 265 -12.84 -27.71 -13.07
N ASN A 266 -11.59 -27.56 -12.69
CA ASN A 266 -11.08 -28.06 -11.42
C ASN A 266 -11.23 -27.03 -10.32
N LYS A 267 -11.73 -27.46 -9.15
CA LYS A 267 -11.71 -26.63 -7.95
C LYS A 267 -10.30 -26.61 -7.37
N ASP A 268 -9.92 -25.44 -6.86
CA ASP A 268 -8.70 -25.31 -6.07
C ASP A 268 -9.05 -25.27 -4.57
N PRO A 269 -8.80 -26.36 -3.83
CA PRO A 269 -9.09 -26.41 -2.40
C PRO A 269 -8.17 -25.49 -1.58
N ASN A 270 -7.06 -25.02 -2.15
CA ASN A 270 -6.12 -24.15 -1.48
C ASN A 270 -6.46 -22.66 -1.66
N ASN A 271 -7.35 -22.34 -2.61
CA ASN A 271 -7.81 -20.97 -2.86
C ASN A 271 -9.28 -20.83 -2.43
N GLN A 272 -9.52 -20.79 -1.12
CA GLN A 272 -10.86 -20.77 -0.54
C GLN A 272 -11.43 -19.36 -0.30
N GLY A 273 -10.74 -18.32 -0.80
CA GLY A 273 -11.01 -16.93 -0.49
C GLY A 273 -10.14 -16.43 0.66
N VAL A 274 -9.84 -15.13 0.63
CA VAL A 274 -8.94 -14.50 1.58
C VAL A 274 -9.62 -13.28 2.20
N HIS A 275 -9.79 -13.29 3.51
CA HIS A 275 -10.52 -12.26 4.26
C HIS A 275 -9.57 -11.54 5.23
N LEU A 276 -8.71 -10.69 4.70
CA LEU A 276 -7.70 -9.94 5.45
C LEU A 276 -7.81 -8.44 5.13
N PRO A 277 -7.54 -7.55 6.11
CA PRO A 277 -7.55 -6.11 5.89
C PRO A 277 -6.52 -5.66 4.84
N PHE A 278 -5.38 -6.34 4.79
CA PHE A 278 -4.32 -6.10 3.80
C PHE A 278 -3.78 -7.44 3.31
N VAL A 279 -3.80 -7.61 2.00
CA VAL A 279 -3.40 -8.83 1.30
C VAL A 279 -2.30 -8.49 0.32
N SER A 280 -1.25 -9.29 0.27
CA SER A 280 -0.38 -9.34 -0.88
C SER A 280 -0.84 -10.47 -1.80
N ALA A 281 -1.18 -10.16 -3.05
CA ALA A 281 -1.56 -11.11 -4.08
C ALA A 281 -0.41 -11.24 -5.09
N TRP A 282 -0.14 -12.46 -5.56
CA TRP A 282 1.05 -12.79 -6.35
C TRP A 282 0.73 -13.69 -7.51
N LEU A 283 1.34 -13.38 -8.65
CA LEU A 283 1.33 -14.21 -9.86
C LEU A 283 2.75 -14.24 -10.44
N LYS A 284 3.24 -15.40 -10.80
CA LYS A 284 4.38 -15.55 -11.70
C LYS A 284 4.09 -16.55 -12.79
N ASN A 285 4.55 -16.23 -13.98
CA ASN A 285 4.32 -17.00 -15.19
C ASN A 285 5.65 -17.14 -15.95
N ASN A 286 6.02 -18.37 -16.30
CA ASN A 286 7.24 -18.56 -17.10
C ASN A 286 7.04 -18.38 -18.60
N GLY A 287 5.82 -18.03 -19.00
CA GLY A 287 5.43 -17.70 -20.37
C GLY A 287 5.20 -18.91 -21.28
N THR A 288 5.63 -20.10 -20.91
CA THR A 288 5.60 -21.26 -21.82
C THR A 288 4.93 -22.51 -21.25
N SER A 289 5.00 -22.73 -19.96
CA SER A 289 4.57 -24.01 -19.42
C SER A 289 3.95 -23.95 -18.02
N ASN A 290 4.25 -22.93 -17.22
CA ASN A 290 3.89 -22.93 -15.80
C ASN A 290 3.55 -21.56 -15.26
N PHE A 291 2.54 -21.49 -14.37
CA PHE A 291 2.24 -20.30 -13.58
C PHE A 291 2.02 -20.69 -12.11
N THR A 292 2.17 -19.70 -11.24
CA THR A 292 2.01 -19.87 -9.79
C THR A 292 1.24 -18.72 -9.21
N LEU A 293 0.25 -19.02 -8.38
CA LEU A 293 -0.55 -18.07 -7.61
C LEU A 293 -0.22 -18.20 -6.12
N LYS A 294 -0.07 -17.05 -5.44
CA LYS A 294 0.14 -17.00 -4.00
C LYS A 294 -0.61 -15.83 -3.39
N TYR A 295 -0.83 -15.90 -2.09
CA TYR A 295 -1.23 -14.74 -1.29
C TYR A 295 -0.47 -14.72 0.03
N GLY A 296 -0.43 -13.57 0.67
CA GLY A 296 0.09 -13.37 2.02
C GLY A 296 -0.74 -12.33 2.78
N ASN A 297 -0.64 -12.35 4.10
CA ASN A 297 -1.08 -11.21 4.89
C ASN A 297 -0.01 -10.10 4.75
N ALA A 298 -0.38 -8.95 4.19
CA ALA A 298 0.57 -7.86 3.97
C ALA A 298 1.00 -7.15 5.27
N ALA A 299 0.32 -7.44 6.40
CA ALA A 299 0.71 -6.94 7.70
C ALA A 299 1.63 -7.90 8.47
N THR A 300 1.52 -9.24 8.25
CA THR A 300 2.28 -10.25 9.01
C THR A 300 2.42 -11.56 8.25
N GLY A 301 3.51 -12.28 8.48
CA GLY A 301 3.66 -13.67 8.03
C GLY A 301 4.21 -13.81 6.60
N GLY A 302 4.21 -15.04 6.14
CA GLY A 302 4.77 -15.49 4.86
C GLY A 302 3.71 -15.67 3.77
N LEU A 303 4.14 -16.25 2.66
CA LEU A 303 3.30 -16.54 1.50
C LEU A 303 2.67 -17.95 1.59
N THR A 304 1.43 -18.03 1.16
CA THR A 304 0.70 -19.28 0.91
C THR A 304 0.58 -19.47 -0.60
N THR A 305 1.09 -20.58 -1.13
CA THR A 305 0.87 -20.97 -2.53
C THR A 305 -0.51 -21.60 -2.66
N THR A 306 -1.37 -21.01 -3.48
CA THR A 306 -2.68 -21.59 -3.81
C THR A 306 -2.57 -22.54 -4.98
N PHE A 307 -1.83 -22.18 -6.01
CA PHE A 307 -1.60 -23.00 -7.18
C PHE A 307 -0.16 -22.89 -7.69
N SER A 308 0.41 -23.99 -8.16
CA SER A 308 1.63 -24.00 -8.96
C SER A 308 1.55 -25.18 -9.93
N GLY A 309 1.54 -24.91 -11.22
CA GLY A 309 1.34 -25.94 -12.22
C GLY A 309 1.31 -25.42 -13.66
N PRO A 310 0.96 -26.30 -14.62
CA PRO A 310 0.99 -25.96 -16.03
C PRO A 310 -0.02 -24.84 -16.37
N LEU A 311 0.31 -24.08 -17.42
CA LEU A 311 -0.63 -23.13 -18.05
C LEU A 311 -1.90 -23.84 -18.54
N PRO A 312 -3.04 -23.16 -18.57
CA PRO A 312 -4.26 -23.74 -19.09
C PRO A 312 -4.14 -24.12 -20.57
N ALA A 313 -4.96 -25.09 -21.01
CA ALA A 313 -5.00 -25.52 -22.40
C ALA A 313 -5.41 -24.32 -23.31
N GLY A 314 -4.60 -24.03 -24.32
CA GLY A 314 -4.80 -22.89 -25.22
C GLY A 314 -4.12 -21.60 -24.78
N TYR A 315 -3.41 -21.63 -23.62
CA TYR A 315 -2.68 -20.48 -23.06
C TYR A 315 -1.14 -20.68 -23.07
N SER A 316 -0.67 -21.67 -23.79
CA SER A 316 0.76 -21.96 -23.94
C SER A 316 1.14 -22.02 -25.42
N PRO A 317 2.15 -21.27 -25.88
CA PRO A 317 2.86 -20.22 -25.13
C PRO A 317 1.98 -18.98 -24.91
N MET A 318 2.32 -18.18 -23.88
CA MET A 318 1.73 -16.86 -23.67
C MET A 318 2.04 -15.93 -24.86
N LYS A 319 1.21 -14.89 -25.01
CA LYS A 319 1.29 -13.90 -26.10
C LYS A 319 1.12 -12.48 -25.54
N VAL A 320 1.55 -12.28 -24.31
CA VAL A 320 1.34 -11.05 -23.55
C VAL A 320 1.85 -9.83 -24.32
N ASP A 321 1.11 -8.76 -24.29
CA ASP A 321 1.55 -7.46 -24.78
C ASP A 321 2.13 -6.61 -23.64
N SER A 322 2.54 -5.37 -23.88
CA SER A 322 3.32 -4.58 -22.95
C SER A 322 2.54 -3.46 -22.26
N SER A 323 1.21 -3.46 -22.24
CA SER A 323 0.51 -2.50 -21.40
C SER A 323 0.65 -2.86 -19.93
N VAL A 324 0.60 -1.86 -19.04
CA VAL A 324 0.48 -2.05 -17.60
C VAL A 324 -0.82 -1.41 -17.15
N LEU A 325 -1.62 -2.16 -16.40
CA LEU A 325 -2.97 -1.76 -16.03
C LEU A 325 -3.23 -1.95 -14.53
N LEU A 326 -4.14 -1.12 -14.01
CA LEU A 326 -4.66 -1.20 -12.66
C LEU A 326 -6.15 -0.84 -12.64
N GLY A 327 -6.98 -1.74 -12.11
CA GLY A 327 -8.42 -1.50 -11.93
C GLY A 327 -9.22 -1.61 -13.21
N THR A 328 -8.65 -2.13 -14.26
CA THR A 328 -9.27 -2.36 -15.57
C THR A 328 -8.70 -3.63 -16.19
N GLY A 329 -9.45 -4.30 -17.05
CA GLY A 329 -8.97 -5.44 -17.83
C GLY A 329 -8.25 -5.02 -19.12
N GLY A 330 -7.75 -6.00 -19.86
CA GLY A 330 -7.04 -5.79 -21.13
C GLY A 330 -7.89 -5.08 -22.18
N ASP A 331 -9.16 -5.43 -22.29
CA ASP A 331 -10.17 -4.83 -23.15
C ASP A 331 -10.85 -3.57 -22.60
N ASN A 332 -10.35 -3.05 -21.49
CA ASN A 332 -10.89 -1.96 -20.67
C ASN A 332 -12.19 -2.32 -19.93
N SER A 333 -12.38 -3.57 -19.53
CA SER A 333 -13.44 -3.93 -18.58
C SER A 333 -13.20 -3.25 -17.24
N VAL A 334 -14.09 -2.34 -16.83
CA VAL A 334 -13.86 -1.38 -15.72
C VAL A 334 -14.99 -1.42 -14.68
N SER A 335 -15.64 -2.58 -14.53
CA SER A 335 -16.72 -2.79 -13.55
C SER A 335 -16.22 -3.39 -12.22
N GLY A 336 -14.96 -3.76 -12.12
CA GLY A 336 -14.31 -4.26 -10.90
C GLY A 336 -14.26 -3.21 -9.80
N GLN A 337 -14.13 -3.68 -8.55
CA GLN A 337 -13.92 -2.85 -7.36
C GLN A 337 -12.80 -3.44 -6.52
N GLY A 338 -11.94 -2.57 -6.00
CA GLY A 338 -10.84 -2.98 -5.14
C GLY A 338 -10.11 -1.81 -4.51
N GLU A 339 -9.12 -2.14 -3.71
CA GLU A 339 -8.23 -1.19 -3.05
C GLU A 339 -6.79 -1.54 -3.39
N PHE A 340 -6.03 -0.58 -3.89
CA PHE A 340 -4.63 -0.78 -4.27
C PHE A 340 -3.72 0.11 -3.43
N PHE A 341 -2.60 -0.43 -2.99
CA PHE A 341 -1.62 0.28 -2.17
C PHE A 341 -0.24 0.33 -2.82
N GLU A 342 0.24 -0.80 -3.32
CA GLU A 342 1.51 -0.94 -4.05
C GLU A 342 1.50 -2.19 -4.94
N GLY A 343 2.35 -2.20 -5.96
CA GLY A 343 2.58 -3.36 -6.81
C GLY A 343 3.78 -3.17 -7.72
N ALA A 344 4.33 -4.27 -8.20
CA ALA A 344 5.42 -4.26 -9.16
C ALA A 344 5.32 -5.43 -10.13
N ILE A 345 5.86 -5.22 -11.33
CA ILE A 345 6.05 -6.24 -12.36
C ILE A 345 7.57 -6.42 -12.56
N THR A 346 8.02 -7.65 -12.69
CA THR A 346 9.42 -8.01 -12.87
C THR A 346 9.68 -8.64 -14.22
N ALA A 347 10.88 -8.41 -14.78
CA ALA A 347 11.38 -9.23 -15.87
C ALA A 347 11.98 -10.52 -15.30
N GLY A 348 11.45 -11.68 -15.75
CA GLY A 348 11.89 -12.99 -15.28
C GLY A 348 10.90 -13.69 -14.34
N TYR A 349 11.20 -14.94 -14.02
CA TYR A 349 10.41 -15.78 -13.11
C TYR A 349 11.07 -15.80 -11.74
N PRO A 350 10.59 -15.04 -10.75
CA PRO A 350 11.22 -14.94 -9.44
C PRO A 350 11.29 -16.30 -8.73
N SER A 351 12.38 -16.56 -8.01
CA SER A 351 12.45 -17.72 -7.14
C SER A 351 11.52 -17.55 -5.93
N ASP A 352 11.08 -18.67 -5.34
CA ASP A 352 10.28 -18.61 -4.11
C ASP A 352 11.04 -17.93 -2.96
N ALA A 353 12.37 -18.07 -2.93
CA ALA A 353 13.21 -17.39 -1.95
C ALA A 353 13.16 -15.85 -2.15
N THR A 354 13.20 -15.38 -3.39
CA THR A 354 13.06 -13.96 -3.72
C THR A 354 11.68 -13.44 -3.33
N GLU A 355 10.61 -14.15 -3.69
CA GLU A 355 9.24 -13.73 -3.34
C GLU A 355 9.03 -13.70 -1.81
N ASN A 356 9.56 -14.67 -1.06
CA ASN A 356 9.50 -14.68 0.40
C ASN A 356 10.28 -13.50 1.03
N ALA A 357 11.41 -13.13 0.45
CA ALA A 357 12.16 -11.95 0.88
C ALA A 357 11.35 -10.66 0.60
N VAL A 358 10.74 -10.55 -0.59
CA VAL A 358 9.86 -9.42 -0.94
C VAL A 358 8.65 -9.37 -0.03
N GLN A 359 8.02 -10.50 0.31
CA GLN A 359 6.92 -10.55 1.29
C GLN A 359 7.36 -10.02 2.67
N THR A 360 8.59 -10.32 3.10
CA THR A 360 9.14 -9.74 4.32
C THR A 360 9.24 -8.21 4.20
N GLY A 361 9.67 -7.69 3.05
CA GLY A 361 9.67 -6.24 2.75
C GLY A 361 8.26 -5.63 2.68
N VAL A 362 7.26 -6.40 2.21
CA VAL A 362 5.86 -5.98 2.22
C VAL A 362 5.33 -5.90 3.66
N THR A 363 5.58 -6.91 4.50
CA THR A 363 5.13 -6.86 5.90
C THR A 363 5.81 -5.76 6.70
N ALA A 364 7.07 -5.44 6.37
CA ALA A 364 7.82 -4.34 6.98
C ALA A 364 7.23 -2.95 6.65
N ALA A 365 6.36 -2.84 5.63
CA ALA A 365 5.61 -1.62 5.36
C ALA A 365 4.65 -1.24 6.50
N GLY A 366 4.30 -2.19 7.36
CA GLY A 366 3.47 -1.95 8.53
C GLY A 366 2.07 -1.46 8.19
N TYR A 367 1.45 -2.02 7.15
CA TYR A 367 0.05 -1.71 6.80
C TYR A 367 -0.90 -2.02 7.95
N GLY A 368 -1.79 -1.08 8.26
CA GLY A 368 -2.72 -1.18 9.40
C GLY A 368 -2.07 -0.89 10.75
N THR A 369 -0.75 -0.73 10.80
CA THR A 369 -0.07 -0.39 12.04
C THR A 369 -0.01 1.13 12.23
N GLY A 370 -0.84 1.67 13.09
CA GLY A 370 -0.63 3.00 13.68
C GLY A 370 0.56 2.94 14.64
N ASN A 371 1.54 3.82 14.47
CA ASN A 371 2.74 3.99 15.31
C ASN A 371 3.25 2.72 16.02
N GLY A 372 4.05 1.92 15.29
CA GLY A 372 4.76 0.76 15.84
C GLY A 372 3.82 -0.41 16.12
N GLY A 373 4.02 -1.57 15.43
CA GLY A 373 3.22 -2.78 15.58
C GLY A 373 2.97 -3.11 17.05
N GLY A 374 1.77 -2.81 17.51
CA GLY A 374 1.33 -2.94 18.89
C GLY A 374 0.11 -2.07 19.12
N THR A 375 -0.81 -2.60 19.84
CA THR A 375 -1.95 -1.88 20.39
C THR A 375 -1.52 -0.51 20.93
N THR A 376 -2.00 0.60 20.32
CA THR A 376 -1.76 1.95 20.89
C THR A 376 -2.52 2.04 22.20
N THR A 377 -1.80 2.20 23.29
CA THR A 377 -2.39 2.30 24.63
C THR A 377 -2.12 3.69 25.18
N GLY A 378 -3.17 4.37 25.61
CA GLY A 378 -3.07 5.70 26.18
C GLY A 378 -4.42 6.24 26.64
N ALA A 379 -4.43 7.49 27.06
CA ALA A 379 -5.68 8.17 27.38
C ALA A 379 -6.37 8.65 26.10
N LEU A 380 -7.69 8.41 25.99
CA LEU A 380 -8.49 8.99 24.92
C LEU A 380 -9.00 10.36 25.38
N HIS A 381 -8.33 11.43 24.91
CA HIS A 381 -8.61 12.80 25.32
C HIS A 381 -9.73 13.43 24.51
N ALA A 382 -10.76 13.93 25.17
CA ALA A 382 -11.80 14.80 24.61
C ALA A 382 -11.24 16.21 24.47
N VAL A 383 -10.86 16.63 23.27
CA VAL A 383 -10.12 17.88 22.99
C VAL A 383 -10.90 19.09 23.48
N GLY A 384 -12.21 19.17 23.19
CA GLY A 384 -13.05 20.30 23.57
C GLY A 384 -13.27 20.46 25.09
N ALA A 385 -13.13 19.38 25.84
CA ALA A 385 -13.32 19.40 27.30
C ALA A 385 -12.00 19.43 28.07
N GLY A 386 -10.86 19.10 27.43
CA GLY A 386 -9.58 18.92 28.11
C GLY A 386 -9.59 17.77 29.13
N LYS A 387 -10.38 16.71 28.85
CA LYS A 387 -10.62 15.58 29.77
C LYS A 387 -10.40 14.25 29.06
N CYS A 388 -10.36 13.16 29.83
CA CYS A 388 -10.17 11.80 29.33
C CYS A 388 -11.48 11.00 29.35
N LEU A 389 -11.67 10.11 28.36
CA LEU A 389 -12.72 9.11 28.37
C LEU A 389 -12.49 8.15 29.52
N GLU A 390 -13.50 7.96 30.35
CA GLU A 390 -13.42 7.19 31.57
C GLU A 390 -14.54 6.14 31.66
N VAL A 391 -14.23 4.98 32.24
CA VAL A 391 -15.20 4.04 32.74
C VAL A 391 -15.51 4.40 34.21
N PRO A 392 -16.73 4.88 34.53
CA PRO A 392 -17.06 5.32 35.86
C PRO A 392 -16.80 4.26 36.95
N GLY A 393 -16.13 4.67 38.01
CA GLY A 393 -15.85 3.80 39.16
C GLY A 393 -15.03 2.55 38.83
N SER A 394 -14.32 2.53 37.71
CA SER A 394 -13.58 1.36 37.18
C SER A 394 -14.52 0.11 37.08
N SER A 395 -15.76 0.32 36.68
CA SER A 395 -16.77 -0.74 36.58
C SER A 395 -16.35 -1.81 35.57
N THR A 396 -16.44 -3.06 35.96
CA THR A 396 -16.26 -4.22 35.08
C THR A 396 -17.57 -4.76 34.52
N THR A 397 -18.69 -4.11 34.84
CA THR A 397 -20.03 -4.53 34.41
C THR A 397 -20.28 -4.11 32.96
N PRO A 398 -20.56 -5.07 32.04
CA PRO A 398 -20.99 -4.74 30.70
C PRO A 398 -22.25 -3.85 30.69
N GLY A 399 -22.29 -2.86 29.79
CA GLY A 399 -23.36 -1.87 29.71
C GLY A 399 -23.09 -0.59 30.49
N THR A 400 -21.94 -0.47 31.14
CA THR A 400 -21.55 0.78 31.84
C THR A 400 -21.33 1.88 30.82
N GLN A 401 -22.10 2.98 30.89
CA GLN A 401 -21.93 4.14 30.03
C GLN A 401 -20.64 4.88 30.36
N THR A 402 -19.85 5.19 29.35
CA THR A 402 -18.62 5.98 29.50
C THR A 402 -18.91 7.47 29.68
N GLN A 403 -18.01 8.15 30.33
CA GLN A 403 -18.06 9.58 30.61
C GLN A 403 -16.72 10.24 30.38
N ILE A 404 -16.67 11.59 30.42
CA ILE A 404 -15.41 12.32 30.53
C ILE A 404 -15.12 12.67 31.99
N ARG A 405 -13.81 12.70 32.33
CA ARG A 405 -13.30 13.12 33.63
C ARG A 405 -11.90 13.70 33.52
N ASP A 406 -11.45 14.45 34.54
CA ASP A 406 -10.06 14.91 34.62
C ASP A 406 -9.10 13.75 34.39
N CYS A 407 -8.11 13.96 33.54
CA CYS A 407 -7.13 12.92 33.21
C CYS A 407 -6.28 12.60 34.44
N SER A 408 -6.29 11.34 34.84
CA SER A 408 -5.60 10.85 36.04
C SER A 408 -4.50 9.84 35.77
N GLY A 409 -4.45 9.32 34.51
CA GLY A 409 -3.57 8.20 34.14
C GLY A 409 -3.99 6.86 34.74
N ALA A 410 -5.19 6.76 35.34
CA ALA A 410 -5.69 5.53 35.93
C ALA A 410 -6.12 4.51 34.86
N ALA A 411 -6.14 3.22 35.22
CA ALA A 411 -6.46 2.13 34.31
C ALA A 411 -7.84 2.29 33.61
N ASN A 412 -8.83 2.89 34.29
CA ASN A 412 -10.16 3.13 33.75
C ASN A 412 -10.25 4.30 32.75
N GLN A 413 -9.14 4.96 32.49
CA GLN A 413 -8.95 5.98 31.45
C GLN A 413 -7.89 5.57 30.40
N THR A 414 -7.30 4.37 30.58
CA THR A 414 -6.28 3.84 29.67
C THR A 414 -6.92 2.92 28.66
N TRP A 415 -6.99 3.40 27.43
CA TRP A 415 -7.62 2.70 26.31
C TRP A 415 -6.58 2.12 25.38
N THR A 416 -6.81 0.91 24.94
CA THR A 416 -5.97 0.22 23.97
C THR A 416 -6.72 0.11 22.66
N ARG A 417 -6.21 0.71 21.60
CA ARG A 417 -6.75 0.55 20.25
C ARG A 417 -6.10 -0.65 19.58
N SER A 418 -6.90 -1.58 19.07
CA SER A 418 -6.43 -2.70 18.26
C SER A 418 -6.42 -2.35 16.77
N ASP A 419 -5.71 -3.15 15.98
CA ASP A 419 -5.67 -3.03 14.50
C ASP A 419 -7.05 -3.25 13.87
N SER A 420 -7.93 -4.03 14.52
CA SER A 420 -9.33 -4.21 14.09
C SER A 420 -10.22 -3.00 14.38
N GLY A 421 -9.67 -1.94 14.98
CA GLY A 421 -10.41 -0.72 15.36
C GLY A 421 -11.17 -0.82 16.66
N GLU A 422 -10.97 -1.87 17.47
CA GLU A 422 -11.52 -1.92 18.83
C GLU A 422 -10.79 -0.93 19.73
N LEU A 423 -11.53 -0.20 20.55
CA LEU A 423 -11.01 0.57 21.68
C LEU A 423 -11.35 -0.19 22.96
N ALA A 424 -10.34 -0.75 23.62
CA ALA A 424 -10.53 -1.61 24.79
C ALA A 424 -9.86 -1.03 26.04
N VAL A 425 -10.49 -1.26 27.19
CA VAL A 425 -9.96 -0.97 28.53
C VAL A 425 -9.83 -2.28 29.31
N THR A 426 -8.76 -2.42 30.10
CA THR A 426 -8.59 -3.61 30.96
C THR A 426 -8.71 -3.21 32.42
N LEU A 427 -9.74 -3.71 33.09
CA LEU A 427 -10.06 -3.41 34.47
C LEU A 427 -10.17 -4.70 35.31
N ALA A 428 -9.39 -4.77 36.36
CA ALA A 428 -9.31 -5.97 37.22
C ALA A 428 -9.17 -7.29 36.46
N GLY A 429 -8.35 -7.25 35.35
CA GLY A 429 -8.12 -8.41 34.49
C GLY A 429 -9.20 -8.66 33.42
N ASN A 430 -10.31 -7.90 33.44
CA ASN A 430 -11.37 -8.02 32.42
C ASN A 430 -11.11 -7.03 31.29
N ARG A 431 -11.04 -7.53 30.05
CA ARG A 431 -10.94 -6.71 28.85
C ARG A 431 -12.34 -6.37 28.35
N LEU A 432 -12.67 -5.06 28.33
CA LEU A 432 -13.94 -4.51 27.87
C LEU A 432 -13.70 -3.58 26.68
N CYS A 433 -14.56 -3.66 25.67
CA CYS A 433 -14.52 -2.82 24.47
C CYS A 433 -15.50 -1.67 24.57
N LEU A 434 -15.12 -0.50 24.04
CA LEU A 434 -16.04 0.60 23.78
C LEU A 434 -17.07 0.11 22.74
N ASP A 435 -18.35 0.33 23.02
CA ASP A 435 -19.46 -0.30 22.31
C ASP A 435 -20.57 0.73 22.07
N ALA A 436 -21.10 0.75 20.86
CA ALA A 436 -22.35 1.47 20.58
C ALA A 436 -23.53 0.64 21.08
N SER A 437 -24.12 1.05 22.18
CA SER A 437 -25.13 0.32 22.91
C SER A 437 -26.26 -0.22 22.03
N GLY A 438 -26.54 -1.52 22.14
CA GLY A 438 -27.59 -2.18 21.36
C GLY A 438 -27.38 -2.13 19.86
N GLN A 439 -26.13 -1.99 19.38
CA GLN A 439 -25.78 -1.78 17.98
C GLN A 439 -26.48 -0.56 17.35
N GLY A 440 -26.78 0.44 18.18
CA GLY A 440 -27.51 1.63 17.77
C GLY A 440 -26.74 2.47 16.75
N THR A 441 -27.48 3.01 15.78
CA THR A 441 -26.96 3.83 14.66
C THR A 441 -27.59 5.21 14.60
N SER A 442 -28.22 5.65 15.69
CA SER A 442 -28.93 6.94 15.79
C SER A 442 -28.23 7.90 16.75
N ASN A 443 -28.45 9.19 16.56
CA ASN A 443 -28.02 10.22 17.50
C ASN A 443 -28.52 9.89 18.92
N GLY A 444 -27.66 10.05 19.93
CA GLY A 444 -27.96 9.75 21.33
C GLY A 444 -27.71 8.28 21.72
N THR A 445 -27.26 7.41 20.78
CA THR A 445 -26.82 6.06 21.13
C THR A 445 -25.66 6.16 22.13
N LYS A 446 -25.82 5.50 23.28
CA LYS A 446 -24.83 5.53 24.37
C LYS A 446 -23.54 4.85 23.94
N ALA A 447 -22.41 5.44 24.25
CA ALA A 447 -21.12 4.78 24.22
C ALA A 447 -20.90 4.09 25.58
N ILE A 448 -20.86 2.76 25.58
CA ILE A 448 -20.77 1.93 26.78
C ILE A 448 -19.52 1.05 26.75
N THR A 449 -19.17 0.40 27.85
CA THR A 449 -18.27 -0.74 27.85
C THR A 449 -19.04 -2.04 27.74
N TRP A 450 -18.55 -2.97 26.92
CA TRP A 450 -19.13 -4.31 26.76
C TRP A 450 -18.04 -5.36 26.64
N THR A 451 -18.35 -6.63 26.88
CA THR A 451 -17.42 -7.71 26.58
C THR A 451 -17.00 -7.63 25.10
N CYS A 452 -15.69 -7.67 24.83
CA CYS A 452 -15.18 -7.66 23.47
C CYS A 452 -15.66 -8.91 22.72
N ASN A 453 -16.37 -8.73 21.61
CA ASN A 453 -16.99 -9.80 20.83
C ASN A 453 -16.71 -9.69 19.32
N GLY A 454 -15.94 -8.68 18.91
CA GLY A 454 -15.54 -8.46 17.51
C GLY A 454 -16.64 -7.94 16.58
N GLN A 455 -17.83 -7.61 17.12
CA GLN A 455 -18.93 -7.07 16.32
C GLN A 455 -18.64 -5.65 15.83
N SER A 456 -19.34 -5.24 14.77
CA SER A 456 -19.11 -3.95 14.11
C SER A 456 -19.35 -2.73 14.99
N ASN A 457 -20.29 -2.83 15.97
CA ASN A 457 -20.59 -1.77 16.94
C ASN A 457 -19.48 -1.54 17.98
N GLN A 458 -18.43 -2.39 17.99
CA GLN A 458 -17.21 -2.23 18.78
C GLN A 458 -16.01 -1.76 17.94
N ARG A 459 -16.25 -1.42 16.67
CA ARG A 459 -15.19 -0.92 15.76
C ARG A 459 -15.30 0.58 15.58
N TRP A 460 -14.16 1.24 15.77
CA TRP A 460 -14.04 2.69 15.77
C TRP A 460 -12.93 3.11 14.83
N THR A 461 -13.19 4.14 14.04
CA THR A 461 -12.18 4.76 13.19
C THR A 461 -11.74 6.07 13.82
N LEU A 462 -10.45 6.20 14.12
CA LEU A 462 -9.85 7.47 14.47
C LEU A 462 -9.43 8.12 13.15
N THR A 463 -10.03 9.27 12.86
CA THR A 463 -9.75 10.02 11.63
C THR A 463 -8.63 11.04 11.85
N PRO A 464 -7.95 11.48 10.78
CA PRO A 464 -6.85 12.45 10.91
C PRO A 464 -7.25 13.80 11.47
N ASP A 465 -8.52 14.18 11.29
CA ASP A 465 -9.09 15.40 11.84
C ASP A 465 -9.49 15.23 13.32
N THR A 466 -8.99 14.15 13.96
CA THR A 466 -9.19 13.81 15.38
C THR A 466 -10.62 13.43 15.74
N THR A 467 -11.49 13.05 14.80
CA THR A 467 -12.78 12.44 15.13
C THR A 467 -12.65 10.94 15.36
N VAL A 468 -13.50 10.40 16.23
CA VAL A 468 -13.67 8.96 16.43
C VAL A 468 -15.06 8.59 15.94
N THR A 469 -15.15 7.78 14.87
CA THR A 469 -16.43 7.40 14.27
C THR A 469 -16.76 5.93 14.51
N SER A 470 -18.02 5.62 14.73
CA SER A 470 -18.55 4.26 14.79
C SER A 470 -18.61 3.65 13.40
N ALA A 471 -18.01 2.49 13.19
CA ALA A 471 -17.92 1.85 11.88
C ALA A 471 -19.29 1.56 11.23
N PRO A 472 -20.33 1.04 11.93
CA PRO A 472 -21.62 0.75 11.32
C PRO A 472 -22.47 1.97 11.01
N SER A 473 -22.31 3.09 11.74
CA SER A 473 -23.18 4.26 11.59
C SER A 473 -22.52 5.47 10.97
N GLY A 474 -21.18 5.55 10.98
CA GLY A 474 -20.45 6.75 10.63
C GLY A 474 -20.64 7.93 11.57
N LEU A 475 -21.42 7.75 12.68
CA LEU A 475 -21.62 8.80 13.68
C LEU A 475 -20.35 9.00 14.51
N CYS A 476 -20.15 10.23 14.97
CA CYS A 476 -19.00 10.62 15.79
C CYS A 476 -19.23 10.29 17.28
N LEU A 477 -18.16 9.86 17.95
CA LEU A 477 -18.09 9.82 19.40
C LEU A 477 -18.18 11.25 19.93
N ASP A 478 -19.13 11.52 20.80
CA ASP A 478 -19.59 12.87 21.14
C ASP A 478 -19.71 13.03 22.66
N VAL A 479 -19.14 14.11 23.17
CA VAL A 479 -19.39 14.52 24.56
C VAL A 479 -20.73 15.22 24.60
N SER A 480 -21.71 14.63 25.29
CA SER A 480 -23.10 15.06 25.32
C SER A 480 -23.25 16.55 25.65
N GLY A 481 -23.99 17.27 24.78
CA GLY A 481 -24.25 18.68 24.96
C GLY A 481 -23.02 19.58 24.93
N ALA A 482 -21.88 19.11 24.41
CA ALA A 482 -20.61 19.79 24.45
C ALA A 482 -20.19 20.26 25.86
N ALA A 483 -20.67 19.57 26.90
CA ALA A 483 -20.37 19.91 28.28
C ALA A 483 -18.95 19.51 28.67
N THR A 484 -18.34 20.26 29.58
CA THR A 484 -16.96 20.05 30.03
C THR A 484 -16.84 19.56 31.47
N ALA A 485 -17.96 19.31 32.13
CA ALA A 485 -17.99 18.86 33.54
C ALA A 485 -17.57 17.39 33.65
N ASN A 486 -16.90 17.03 34.78
CA ASN A 486 -16.67 15.64 35.14
C ASN A 486 -17.98 14.87 35.26
N GLY A 487 -18.02 13.67 34.70
CA GLY A 487 -19.22 12.84 34.68
C GLY A 487 -20.16 13.08 33.51
N THR A 488 -19.80 13.99 32.57
CA THR A 488 -20.58 14.16 31.34
C THR A 488 -20.53 12.89 30.49
N PRO A 489 -21.70 12.31 30.14
CA PRO A 489 -21.77 11.06 29.40
C PRO A 489 -21.28 11.25 27.93
N VAL A 490 -20.79 10.14 27.37
CA VAL A 490 -20.38 10.06 25.97
C VAL A 490 -21.39 9.23 25.17
N GLN A 491 -21.64 9.65 23.95
CA GLN A 491 -22.68 9.10 23.08
C GLN A 491 -22.22 9.13 21.62
N LEU A 492 -23.05 8.65 20.69
CA LEU A 492 -22.92 8.85 19.25
C LEU A 492 -23.80 10.03 18.82
N TRP A 493 -23.26 10.86 17.91
CA TRP A 493 -24.00 11.97 17.32
C TRP A 493 -23.52 12.24 15.89
N ALA A 494 -24.40 12.86 15.07
CA ALA A 494 -24.01 13.28 13.73
C ALA A 494 -22.74 14.13 13.77
N CYS A 495 -21.78 13.84 12.92
CA CYS A 495 -20.50 14.54 12.88
C CYS A 495 -20.69 16.00 12.49
N SER A 496 -20.31 16.90 13.36
CA SER A 496 -20.44 18.36 13.18
C SER A 496 -19.10 19.08 13.00
N GLY A 497 -17.98 18.36 13.23
CA GLY A 497 -16.63 18.93 13.27
C GLY A 497 -16.33 19.76 14.51
N GLN A 498 -17.25 19.89 15.46
CA GLN A 498 -17.07 20.67 16.69
C GLN A 498 -16.12 20.01 17.68
N ALA A 499 -15.55 20.77 18.59
CA ALA A 499 -14.49 20.35 19.50
C ALA A 499 -14.93 19.21 20.46
N ASN A 500 -16.23 19.10 20.79
CA ASN A 500 -16.78 18.02 21.63
C ASN A 500 -16.80 16.63 20.94
N GLN A 501 -16.47 16.59 19.65
CA GLN A 501 -16.33 15.35 18.85
C GLN A 501 -14.88 15.10 18.44
N LYS A 502 -13.92 15.89 18.98
CA LYS A 502 -12.50 15.73 18.69
C LYS A 502 -11.82 14.98 19.84
N TRP A 503 -11.04 13.98 19.46
CA TRP A 503 -10.38 13.04 20.38
C TRP A 503 -8.96 12.76 19.94
N THR A 504 -8.05 12.64 20.89
CA THR A 504 -6.67 12.19 20.65
C THR A 504 -6.35 11.01 21.58
N LEU A 505 -5.69 10.00 21.06
CA LEU A 505 -5.21 8.85 21.85
C LEU A 505 -3.70 8.99 22.01
N ASN A 506 -3.22 9.24 23.22
CA ASN A 506 -1.80 9.50 23.58
C ASN A 506 -1.47 9.07 25.02
#